data_5318200a3a6d90aa8543f91aee19df0a
#
_entry.id   5318200a3a6d90aa8543f91aee19df0a
#
_cell.length_a   1.000
_cell.length_b   1.000
_cell.length_c   1.000
_cell.angle_alpha   90.00
_cell.angle_beta   90.00
_cell.angle_gamma   90.00
#
_symmetry.space_group_name_H-M   'P 1'
#
loop_
_entity.id
_entity.type
_entity.pdbx_description
1 polymer ?
#
loop_
_entity_poly.entity_id
_entity_poly.type
_entity_poly.pdbx_seq_one_letter_code
_entity_poly.pdbx_strand_id
1 'polypeptide(L)'
;NVKPGQMTGFSGRGKKRVEEIVQRKSTHLLPTDGPLVSVIVPNYNHADYLDERISTIVNQTYQNIEVLLMDDCSSDESRSVLEKWAAKDDRLEVLFNEKNSGSPFAQWARGSAWAKGKYLWIAESDDACALDMLALHVDALERNEKAVMAYSHSHLVDEEGAFLRDFKEDYGFIFGDASRWKSDFTVHGKAEVAESIIFSNTVPNASGVLFRKSVFDQVGAPETSWRLNGDWLFYARLLQHGELQFFATARNYFRFHERTQRSRAIASYTAFDEILAMYDIFEREGWTDQQTLQSARAQVAMWWAGNVFSMKWSWEVLRNNGRLFRVFRMYRSGLRIYLV
;
A
#
# COMPACT_ATOMS: atom_id res chain seq x y z
N ASN A 1 26.94 -6.11 -4.46
CA ASN A 1 27.46 -4.88 -3.82
C ASN A 1 26.82 -3.65 -4.45
N VAL A 2 25.58 -3.34 -4.12
CA VAL A 2 24.99 -2.04 -4.43
C VAL A 2 24.64 -1.41 -3.09
N LYS A 3 25.29 -0.30 -2.78
CA LYS A 3 25.06 0.47 -1.55
C LYS A 3 23.66 1.11 -1.61
N PRO A 4 22.85 1.03 -0.55
CA PRO A 4 21.66 1.88 -0.43
C PRO A 4 22.14 3.33 -0.28
N GLY A 5 21.76 4.19 -1.20
CA GLY A 5 22.06 5.63 -1.11
C GLY A 5 22.84 6.26 -2.26
N GLN A 6 23.03 5.58 -3.39
CA GLN A 6 23.52 6.21 -4.61
C GLN A 6 22.48 6.12 -5.72
N MET A 7 21.52 7.06 -5.73
CA MET A 7 20.82 7.44 -6.95
C MET A 7 21.74 8.34 -7.77
N THR A 8 22.56 7.73 -8.64
CA THR A 8 23.33 8.47 -9.65
C THR A 8 22.45 8.70 -10.86
N GLY A 9 22.44 9.95 -11.31
CA GLY A 9 21.66 10.56 -12.37
C GLY A 9 21.33 9.68 -13.58
N PHE A 10 20.05 9.59 -13.87
CA PHE A 10 19.53 9.11 -15.15
C PHE A 10 19.48 10.26 -16.16
N SER A 11 20.29 10.13 -17.22
CA SER A 11 20.30 11.06 -18.36
C SER A 11 19.03 10.89 -19.19
N GLY A 12 18.34 12.00 -19.40
CA GLY A 12 17.33 12.36 -20.38
C GLY A 12 16.92 11.37 -21.49
N ARG A 13 15.91 10.53 -21.21
CA ARG A 13 14.87 10.17 -22.20
C ARG A 13 13.57 10.73 -21.64
N GLY A 14 12.82 11.51 -22.45
CA GLY A 14 11.67 12.31 -22.04
C GLY A 14 10.79 11.61 -20.99
N LYS A 15 10.78 12.13 -19.78
CA LYS A 15 9.94 11.67 -18.67
C LYS A 15 8.49 11.87 -19.09
N LYS A 16 7.72 10.80 -19.25
CA LYS A 16 6.27 10.90 -19.44
C LYS A 16 5.67 11.28 -18.11
N ARG A 17 4.88 12.35 -18.08
CA ARG A 17 4.10 12.74 -16.89
C ARG A 17 2.88 11.84 -16.74
N VAL A 18 2.38 11.72 -15.52
CA VAL A 18 1.14 10.97 -15.20
C VAL A 18 -0.01 11.40 -16.09
N GLU A 19 -0.17 12.69 -16.39
CA GLU A 19 -1.18 13.24 -17.31
C GLU A 19 -1.19 12.57 -18.69
N GLU A 20 -0.01 12.29 -19.28
CA GLU A 20 0.10 11.63 -20.58
C GLU A 20 -0.21 10.13 -20.51
N ILE A 21 -0.01 9.53 -19.33
CA ILE A 21 -0.22 8.10 -19.09
C ILE A 21 -1.70 7.84 -18.76
N VAL A 22 -2.34 8.74 -17.99
CA VAL A 22 -3.76 8.68 -17.59
C VAL A 22 -4.70 8.78 -18.79
N GLN A 23 -4.33 9.48 -19.86
CA GLN A 23 -5.15 9.66 -21.07
C GLN A 23 -5.35 8.39 -21.93
N ARG A 24 -4.74 7.25 -21.59
CA ARG A 24 -4.98 5.98 -22.30
C ARG A 24 -6.37 5.44 -21.96
N LYS A 25 -7.37 5.84 -22.75
CA LYS A 25 -8.76 5.38 -22.64
C LYS A 25 -8.83 3.86 -22.78
N SER A 26 -9.44 3.18 -21.82
CA SER A 26 -9.96 1.82 -22.02
C SER A 26 -11.15 1.87 -22.96
N THR A 27 -11.24 0.90 -23.89
CA THR A 27 -12.33 0.82 -24.89
C THR A 27 -13.56 0.05 -24.38
N HIS A 28 -13.53 -0.49 -23.16
CA HIS A 28 -14.64 -1.22 -22.56
C HIS A 28 -15.20 -0.43 -21.35
N LEU A 29 -16.32 0.27 -21.60
CA LEU A 29 -17.14 0.85 -20.54
C LEU A 29 -18.00 -0.27 -19.93
N LEU A 30 -17.92 -0.47 -18.63
CA LEU A 30 -18.90 -1.27 -17.90
C LEU A 30 -20.19 -0.45 -17.72
N PRO A 31 -21.37 -1.12 -17.63
CA PRO A 31 -22.62 -0.43 -17.37
C PRO A 31 -22.51 0.45 -16.12
N THR A 32 -23.14 1.63 -16.16
CA THR A 32 -23.24 2.57 -15.02
C THR A 32 -24.10 2.01 -13.88
N ASP A 33 -24.73 0.86 -14.05
CA ASP A 33 -25.68 0.20 -13.15
C ASP A 33 -25.02 -0.82 -12.21
N GLY A 34 -23.68 -0.83 -12.12
CA GLY A 34 -22.93 -1.72 -11.24
C GLY A 34 -23.07 -1.33 -9.75
N PRO A 35 -22.51 -2.13 -8.82
CA PRO A 35 -22.56 -1.87 -7.39
C PRO A 35 -21.87 -0.57 -7.00
N LEU A 36 -22.40 0.10 -5.98
CA LEU A 36 -21.80 1.33 -5.44
C LEU A 36 -20.38 1.05 -4.90
N VAL A 37 -19.44 1.93 -5.22
CA VAL A 37 -18.09 1.97 -4.67
C VAL A 37 -17.96 3.20 -3.79
N SER A 38 -17.58 3.01 -2.52
CA SER A 38 -17.20 4.10 -1.63
C SER A 38 -15.72 4.36 -1.74
N VAL A 39 -15.35 5.58 -2.10
CA VAL A 39 -13.97 6.04 -2.19
C VAL A 39 -13.66 6.92 -0.98
N ILE A 40 -12.62 6.58 -0.24
CA ILE A 40 -12.13 7.35 0.90
C ILE A 40 -10.81 7.99 0.51
N VAL A 41 -10.73 9.31 0.63
CA VAL A 41 -9.51 10.09 0.33
C VAL A 41 -8.99 10.67 1.64
N PRO A 42 -8.12 9.96 2.38
CA PRO A 42 -7.49 10.51 3.57
C PRO A 42 -6.42 11.53 3.17
N ASN A 43 -6.47 12.72 3.76
CA ASN A 43 -5.55 13.81 3.46
C ASN A 43 -4.94 14.41 4.72
N TYR A 44 -3.63 14.72 4.65
CA TYR A 44 -2.94 15.56 5.61
C TYR A 44 -1.76 16.29 4.97
N ASN A 45 -1.90 17.62 4.75
CA ASN A 45 -0.87 18.48 4.17
C ASN A 45 -0.37 18.02 2.78
N HIS A 46 -1.30 17.67 1.88
CA HIS A 46 -1.03 17.27 0.51
C HIS A 46 -1.78 18.14 -0.52
N ALA A 47 -1.98 19.44 -0.21
CA ALA A 47 -2.71 20.37 -1.09
C ALA A 47 -2.25 20.32 -2.55
N ASP A 48 -0.95 20.19 -2.79
CA ASP A 48 -0.34 20.19 -4.13
C ASP A 48 -0.72 18.96 -4.99
N TYR A 49 -1.17 17.87 -4.37
CA TYR A 49 -1.50 16.62 -5.06
C TYR A 49 -3.01 16.39 -5.20
N LEU A 50 -3.82 17.10 -4.40
CA LEU A 50 -5.27 16.87 -4.31
C LEU A 50 -6.01 17.07 -5.63
N ASP A 51 -5.64 18.09 -6.42
CA ASP A 51 -6.29 18.37 -7.72
C ASP A 51 -6.09 17.18 -8.68
N GLU A 52 -4.90 16.63 -8.79
CA GLU A 52 -4.61 15.45 -9.61
C GLU A 52 -5.35 14.22 -9.06
N ARG A 53 -5.25 13.97 -7.74
CA ARG A 53 -5.88 12.80 -7.11
C ARG A 53 -7.38 12.79 -7.31
N ILE A 54 -8.08 13.88 -6.97
CA ILE A 54 -9.54 13.95 -7.08
C ILE A 54 -9.96 13.88 -8.55
N SER A 55 -9.23 14.56 -9.45
CA SER A 55 -9.48 14.46 -10.89
C SER A 55 -9.43 13.01 -11.38
N THR A 56 -8.44 12.21 -10.97
CA THR A 56 -8.35 10.80 -11.39
C THR A 56 -9.45 9.93 -10.79
N ILE A 57 -10.07 10.31 -9.68
CA ILE A 57 -11.20 9.62 -9.06
C ILE A 57 -12.51 9.95 -9.77
N VAL A 58 -12.84 11.23 -9.93
CA VAL A 58 -14.16 11.63 -10.47
C VAL A 58 -14.31 11.33 -11.96
N ASN A 59 -13.18 11.22 -12.68
CA ASN A 59 -13.13 10.86 -14.09
C ASN A 59 -12.90 9.37 -14.35
N GLN A 60 -13.00 8.49 -13.33
CA GLN A 60 -12.98 7.04 -13.57
C GLN A 60 -14.05 6.65 -14.59
N THR A 61 -13.78 5.64 -15.44
CA THR A 61 -14.78 5.11 -16.37
C THR A 61 -15.94 4.42 -15.66
N TYR A 62 -15.77 4.01 -14.42
CA TYR A 62 -16.81 3.52 -13.53
C TYR A 62 -17.37 4.68 -12.70
N GLN A 63 -18.66 5.02 -12.90
CA GLN A 63 -19.26 6.25 -12.37
C GLN A 63 -20.13 6.08 -11.14
N ASN A 64 -20.53 4.83 -10.77
CA ASN A 64 -21.35 4.60 -9.58
C ASN A 64 -20.50 4.63 -8.31
N ILE A 65 -20.07 5.83 -7.91
CA ILE A 65 -19.18 6.10 -6.78
C ILE A 65 -19.80 7.13 -5.83
N GLU A 66 -19.51 7.00 -4.54
CA GLU A 66 -19.56 8.06 -3.54
C GLU A 66 -18.14 8.32 -3.03
N VAL A 67 -17.81 9.55 -2.71
CA VAL A 67 -16.44 9.93 -2.34
C VAL A 67 -16.43 10.74 -1.06
N LEU A 68 -15.71 10.28 -0.05
CA LEU A 68 -15.45 11.03 1.17
C LEU A 68 -14.05 11.61 1.13
N LEU A 69 -13.95 12.91 1.00
CA LEU A 69 -12.72 13.69 1.11
C LEU A 69 -12.48 14.01 2.59
N MET A 70 -11.45 13.41 3.19
CA MET A 70 -11.17 13.55 4.63
C MET A 70 -9.92 14.38 4.84
N ASP A 71 -10.02 15.43 5.66
CA ASP A 71 -8.86 16.24 6.04
C ASP A 71 -8.53 16.06 7.53
N ASP A 72 -7.32 15.58 7.81
CA ASP A 72 -6.85 15.31 9.17
C ASP A 72 -6.23 16.53 9.83
N CYS A 73 -6.93 17.67 9.79
CA CYS A 73 -6.50 18.95 10.35
C CYS A 73 -5.23 19.48 9.68
N SER A 74 -5.24 19.59 8.36
CA SER A 74 -4.14 20.15 7.57
C SER A 74 -3.90 21.63 7.91
N SER A 75 -2.65 22.07 7.74
CA SER A 75 -2.20 23.46 7.94
C SER A 75 -1.87 24.16 6.62
N ASP A 76 -1.93 23.45 5.50
CA ASP A 76 -1.76 23.97 4.15
C ASP A 76 -3.12 24.34 3.49
N GLU A 77 -3.14 24.57 2.18
CA GLU A 77 -4.35 24.93 1.42
C GLU A 77 -5.30 23.74 1.15
N SER A 78 -5.06 22.56 1.73
CA SER A 78 -5.85 21.34 1.51
C SER A 78 -7.34 21.60 1.66
N ARG A 79 -7.74 22.29 2.75
CA ARG A 79 -9.15 22.59 3.03
C ARG A 79 -9.83 23.30 1.88
N SER A 80 -9.21 24.36 1.38
CA SER A 80 -9.73 25.17 0.26
C SER A 80 -9.88 24.36 -1.01
N VAL A 81 -8.92 23.45 -1.31
CA VAL A 81 -8.98 22.57 -2.47
C VAL A 81 -10.13 21.57 -2.35
N LEU A 82 -10.30 20.93 -1.18
CA LEU A 82 -11.36 19.95 -0.93
C LEU A 82 -12.76 20.59 -1.03
N GLU A 83 -12.98 21.75 -0.40
CA GLU A 83 -14.23 22.51 -0.49
C GLU A 83 -14.58 22.90 -1.95
N LYS A 84 -13.57 23.32 -2.72
CA LYS A 84 -13.74 23.67 -4.14
C LYS A 84 -14.17 22.46 -5.00
N TRP A 85 -13.63 21.28 -4.72
CA TRP A 85 -14.04 20.05 -5.43
C TRP A 85 -15.44 19.60 -5.05
N ALA A 86 -15.78 19.59 -3.75
CA ALA A 86 -17.11 19.20 -3.28
C ALA A 86 -18.22 20.13 -3.81
N ALA A 87 -17.91 21.42 -4.02
CA ALA A 87 -18.85 22.36 -4.64
C ALA A 87 -19.12 22.08 -6.14
N LYS A 88 -18.35 21.23 -6.82
CA LYS A 88 -18.45 20.95 -8.25
C LYS A 88 -19.07 19.60 -8.60
N ASP A 89 -19.07 18.65 -7.67
CA ASP A 89 -19.52 17.29 -7.91
C ASP A 89 -20.29 16.75 -6.69
N ASP A 90 -21.56 16.51 -6.84
CA ASP A 90 -22.48 16.09 -5.77
C ASP A 90 -22.18 14.70 -5.20
N ARG A 91 -21.28 13.93 -5.84
CA ARG A 91 -20.79 12.65 -5.32
C ARG A 91 -19.75 12.80 -4.21
N LEU A 92 -19.22 14.02 -4.01
CA LEU A 92 -18.15 14.31 -3.07
C LEU A 92 -18.72 14.91 -1.77
N GLU A 93 -18.40 14.29 -0.65
CA GLU A 93 -18.64 14.79 0.70
C GLU A 93 -17.32 15.13 1.39
N VAL A 94 -17.28 16.17 2.20
CA VAL A 94 -16.04 16.60 2.91
C VAL A 94 -16.19 16.37 4.40
N LEU A 95 -15.14 15.85 5.02
CA LEU A 95 -15.05 15.65 6.45
C LEU A 95 -13.75 16.25 7.00
N PHE A 96 -13.86 17.29 7.83
CA PHE A 96 -12.74 17.94 8.48
C PHE A 96 -12.58 17.45 9.92
N ASN A 97 -11.37 17.04 10.28
CA ASN A 97 -11.04 16.74 11.67
C ASN A 97 -10.70 18.03 12.41
N GLU A 98 -11.13 18.13 13.68
CA GLU A 98 -10.76 19.25 14.56
C GLU A 98 -9.31 19.15 15.04
N LYS A 99 -8.76 17.93 15.09
CA LYS A 99 -7.40 17.64 15.53
C LYS A 99 -6.81 16.55 14.63
N ASN A 100 -5.51 16.65 14.36
CA ASN A 100 -4.78 15.61 13.65
C ASN A 100 -4.80 14.30 14.45
N SER A 101 -5.23 13.22 13.81
CA SER A 101 -5.30 11.88 14.41
C SER A 101 -3.92 11.24 14.58
N GLY A 102 -2.95 11.69 13.78
CA GLY A 102 -1.59 11.15 13.74
C GLY A 102 -1.49 9.75 13.14
N SER A 103 -2.56 9.23 12.53
CA SER A 103 -2.58 7.88 11.95
C SER A 103 -3.46 7.81 10.69
N PRO A 104 -2.91 7.41 9.53
CA PRO A 104 -3.72 7.16 8.33
C PRO A 104 -4.76 6.07 8.59
N PHE A 105 -4.45 5.07 9.40
CA PHE A 105 -5.37 3.97 9.71
C PHE A 105 -6.58 4.42 10.54
N ALA A 106 -6.45 5.48 11.34
CA ALA A 106 -7.60 6.10 12.01
C ALA A 106 -8.55 6.75 10.99
N GLN A 107 -8.00 7.34 9.92
CA GLN A 107 -8.81 7.88 8.82
C GLN A 107 -9.49 6.74 8.03
N TRP A 108 -8.79 5.63 7.76
CA TRP A 108 -9.39 4.46 7.11
C TRP A 108 -10.57 3.90 7.93
N ALA A 109 -10.41 3.75 9.25
CA ALA A 109 -11.45 3.28 10.14
C ALA A 109 -12.68 4.20 10.11
N ARG A 110 -12.46 5.50 10.17
CA ARG A 110 -13.55 6.49 10.15
C ARG A 110 -14.24 6.53 8.81
N GLY A 111 -13.48 6.53 7.72
CA GLY A 111 -14.02 6.53 6.36
C GLY A 111 -14.78 5.25 6.02
N SER A 112 -14.27 4.09 6.42
CA SER A 112 -14.97 2.81 6.18
C SER A 112 -16.30 2.71 6.91
N ALA A 113 -16.44 3.34 8.08
CA ALA A 113 -17.69 3.41 8.81
C ALA A 113 -18.74 4.32 8.12
N TRP A 114 -18.31 5.34 7.38
CA TRP A 114 -19.18 6.19 6.55
C TRP A 114 -19.62 5.47 5.27
N ALA A 115 -18.77 4.62 4.68
CA ALA A 115 -18.96 3.98 3.40
C ALA A 115 -20.21 3.09 3.33
N LYS A 116 -21.02 3.23 2.25
CA LYS A 116 -22.26 2.48 2.00
C LYS A 116 -22.12 1.50 0.83
N GLY A 117 -21.04 1.61 0.05
CA GLY A 117 -20.81 0.81 -1.15
C GLY A 117 -20.59 -0.67 -0.86
N LYS A 118 -20.85 -1.50 -1.86
CA LYS A 118 -20.45 -2.93 -1.87
C LYS A 118 -18.93 -3.08 -1.82
N TYR A 119 -18.22 -2.12 -2.40
CA TYR A 119 -16.78 -2.05 -2.47
C TYR A 119 -16.26 -0.79 -1.79
N LEU A 120 -15.04 -0.89 -1.27
CA LEU A 120 -14.31 0.19 -0.62
C LEU A 120 -12.96 0.40 -1.31
N TRP A 121 -12.66 1.65 -1.65
CA TRP A 121 -11.37 2.07 -2.18
C TRP A 121 -10.75 3.12 -1.27
N ILE A 122 -9.56 2.85 -0.73
CA ILE A 122 -8.76 3.82 0.00
C ILE A 122 -7.80 4.48 -1.00
N ALA A 123 -8.03 5.75 -1.25
CA ALA A 123 -7.36 6.51 -2.30
C ALA A 123 -6.48 7.59 -1.67
N GLU A 124 -5.24 7.24 -1.29
CA GLU A 124 -4.28 8.15 -0.63
C GLU A 124 -4.10 9.43 -1.45
N SER A 125 -4.06 10.58 -0.74
CA SER A 125 -4.20 11.91 -1.35
C SER A 125 -3.03 12.35 -2.25
N ASP A 126 -1.88 11.72 -2.13
CA ASP A 126 -0.65 12.02 -2.88
C ASP A 126 -0.43 11.16 -4.13
N ASP A 127 -1.31 10.17 -4.36
CA ASP A 127 -1.22 9.26 -5.51
C ASP A 127 -2.13 9.70 -6.68
N ALA A 128 -2.02 8.97 -7.79
CA ALA A 128 -2.92 9.07 -8.94
C ALA A 128 -3.23 7.68 -9.51
N CYS A 129 -4.18 7.58 -10.44
CA CYS A 129 -4.50 6.29 -11.06
C CYS A 129 -4.99 6.46 -12.52
N ALA A 130 -4.93 5.35 -13.27
CA ALA A 130 -5.54 5.27 -14.60
C ALA A 130 -7.08 5.32 -14.48
N LEU A 131 -7.73 5.91 -15.47
CA LEU A 131 -9.18 6.14 -15.45
C LEU A 131 -10.02 4.85 -15.57
N ASP A 132 -9.42 3.73 -15.96
CA ASP A 132 -10.06 2.41 -16.09
C ASP A 132 -9.80 1.48 -14.90
N MET A 133 -9.05 1.91 -13.89
CA MET A 133 -8.66 1.07 -12.77
C MET A 133 -9.86 0.53 -12.00
N LEU A 134 -10.79 1.42 -11.65
CA LEU A 134 -11.95 1.04 -10.86
C LEU A 134 -12.88 0.08 -11.61
N ALA A 135 -13.12 0.35 -12.92
CA ALA A 135 -13.92 -0.53 -13.76
C ALA A 135 -13.34 -1.95 -13.83
N LEU A 136 -12.03 -2.06 -13.99
CA LEU A 136 -11.32 -3.34 -14.04
C LEU A 136 -11.46 -4.11 -12.71
N HIS A 137 -11.26 -3.42 -11.58
CA HIS A 137 -11.30 -4.06 -10.27
C HIS A 137 -12.73 -4.49 -9.89
N VAL A 138 -13.74 -3.67 -10.19
CA VAL A 138 -15.16 -4.00 -9.95
C VAL A 138 -15.55 -5.23 -10.78
N ASP A 139 -15.24 -5.25 -12.09
CA ASP A 139 -15.53 -6.38 -12.96
C ASP A 139 -14.92 -7.69 -12.43
N ALA A 140 -13.68 -7.65 -11.96
CA ALA A 140 -13.01 -8.81 -11.39
C ALA A 140 -13.68 -9.32 -10.11
N LEU A 141 -14.04 -8.41 -9.19
CA LEU A 141 -14.70 -8.78 -7.94
C LEU A 141 -16.16 -9.24 -8.16
N GLU A 142 -16.84 -8.75 -9.20
CA GLU A 142 -18.18 -9.23 -9.57
C GLU A 142 -18.14 -10.63 -10.20
N ARG A 143 -17.15 -10.92 -11.03
CA ARG A 143 -16.97 -12.24 -11.65
C ARG A 143 -16.46 -13.31 -10.70
N ASN A 144 -15.77 -12.91 -9.63
CA ASN A 144 -15.24 -13.82 -8.63
C ASN A 144 -15.72 -13.44 -7.22
N GLU A 145 -16.80 -14.03 -6.78
CA GLU A 145 -17.37 -13.79 -5.44
C GLU A 145 -16.44 -14.19 -4.29
N LYS A 146 -15.47 -15.08 -4.55
CA LYS A 146 -14.47 -15.50 -3.55
C LYS A 146 -13.35 -14.47 -3.40
N ALA A 147 -13.16 -13.58 -4.38
CA ALA A 147 -12.14 -12.54 -4.29
C ALA A 147 -12.56 -11.47 -3.27
N VAL A 148 -11.71 -11.24 -2.28
CA VAL A 148 -11.92 -10.27 -1.20
C VAL A 148 -11.25 -8.93 -1.49
N MET A 149 -10.26 -8.94 -2.37
CA MET A 149 -9.57 -7.74 -2.86
C MET A 149 -9.02 -7.94 -4.27
N ALA A 150 -8.97 -6.86 -5.02
CA ALA A 150 -8.30 -6.78 -6.32
C ALA A 150 -7.30 -5.62 -6.30
N TYR A 151 -6.11 -5.82 -6.86
CA TYR A 151 -5.14 -4.73 -7.00
C TYR A 151 -4.42 -4.76 -8.33
N SER A 152 -3.99 -3.58 -8.78
CA SER A 152 -3.17 -3.42 -9.97
C SER A 152 -1.73 -3.15 -9.61
N HIS A 153 -0.84 -3.56 -10.51
CA HIS A 153 0.55 -3.15 -10.47
C HIS A 153 0.67 -1.62 -10.42
N SER A 154 1.76 -1.12 -9.80
CA SER A 154 2.02 0.30 -9.62
C SER A 154 3.26 0.75 -10.40
N HIS A 155 3.17 1.95 -10.97
CA HIS A 155 4.33 2.75 -11.34
C HIS A 155 4.73 3.64 -10.17
N LEU A 156 6.02 3.73 -9.89
CA LEU A 156 6.56 4.75 -9.00
C LEU A 156 6.76 6.04 -9.79
N VAL A 157 6.28 7.16 -9.22
CA VAL A 157 6.43 8.49 -9.78
C VAL A 157 7.10 9.42 -8.76
N ASP A 158 7.75 10.48 -9.23
CA ASP A 158 8.34 11.51 -8.35
C ASP A 158 7.29 12.53 -7.87
N GLU A 159 7.75 13.55 -7.14
CA GLU A 159 6.89 14.61 -6.60
C GLU A 159 6.11 15.35 -7.70
N GLU A 160 6.69 15.50 -8.89
CA GLU A 160 6.08 16.15 -10.05
C GLU A 160 5.26 15.21 -10.93
N GLY A 161 5.07 13.93 -10.52
CA GLY A 161 4.33 12.91 -11.27
C GLY A 161 5.08 12.31 -12.46
N ALA A 162 6.41 12.51 -12.56
CA ALA A 162 7.20 11.89 -13.60
C ALA A 162 7.56 10.44 -13.25
N PHE A 163 7.46 9.55 -14.24
CA PHE A 163 7.76 8.12 -14.05
C PHE A 163 9.21 7.89 -13.59
N LEU A 164 9.38 7.16 -12.50
CA LEU A 164 10.67 6.73 -11.97
C LEU A 164 11.01 5.31 -12.41
N ARG A 165 10.16 4.34 -12.07
CA ARG A 165 10.34 2.92 -12.34
C ARG A 165 9.07 2.11 -12.10
N ASP A 166 9.07 0.87 -12.57
CA ASP A 166 8.04 -0.11 -12.23
C ASP A 166 8.27 -0.69 -10.83
N PHE A 167 7.22 -0.80 -10.01
CA PHE A 167 7.31 -1.43 -8.70
C PHE A 167 7.67 -2.93 -8.78
N LYS A 168 7.36 -3.61 -9.90
CA LYS A 168 7.72 -5.03 -10.10
C LYS A 168 9.22 -5.33 -10.02
N GLU A 169 10.07 -4.30 -10.20
CA GLU A 169 11.51 -4.44 -9.99
C GLU A 169 11.85 -4.79 -8.54
N ASP A 170 11.04 -4.29 -7.59
CA ASP A 170 11.18 -4.61 -6.17
C ASP A 170 10.86 -6.07 -5.87
N TYR A 171 9.87 -6.66 -6.56
CA TYR A 171 9.56 -8.09 -6.39
C TYR A 171 10.73 -8.99 -6.80
N GLY A 172 11.43 -8.65 -7.91
CA GLY A 172 12.64 -9.35 -8.32
C GLY A 172 13.75 -9.29 -7.26
N PHE A 173 13.90 -8.14 -6.62
CA PHE A 173 14.86 -7.98 -5.52
C PHE A 173 14.46 -8.78 -4.27
N ILE A 174 13.16 -8.76 -3.91
CA ILE A 174 12.65 -9.39 -2.68
C ILE A 174 12.61 -10.92 -2.81
N PHE A 175 12.09 -11.43 -3.93
CA PHE A 175 11.79 -12.86 -4.13
C PHE A 175 12.79 -13.58 -5.03
N GLY A 176 13.77 -12.86 -5.61
CA GLY A 176 14.71 -13.40 -6.60
C GLY A 176 14.12 -13.65 -7.99
N ASP A 177 12.80 -13.77 -8.10
CA ASP A 177 12.05 -13.91 -9.35
C ASP A 177 10.76 -13.08 -9.32
N ALA A 178 10.59 -12.23 -10.33
CA ALA A 178 9.39 -11.42 -10.53
C ALA A 178 8.47 -11.96 -11.64
N SER A 179 8.71 -13.17 -12.14
CA SER A 179 7.97 -13.74 -13.28
C SER A 179 6.46 -13.81 -13.03
N ARG A 180 6.05 -14.13 -11.82
CA ARG A 180 4.66 -14.19 -11.39
C ARG A 180 3.90 -12.87 -11.63
N TRP A 181 4.54 -11.74 -11.38
CA TRP A 181 3.93 -10.41 -11.53
C TRP A 181 3.96 -9.84 -12.96
N LYS A 182 4.37 -10.65 -13.96
CA LYS A 182 4.33 -10.26 -15.38
C LYS A 182 2.98 -10.51 -16.04
N SER A 183 2.10 -11.30 -15.42
CA SER A 183 0.76 -11.62 -15.91
C SER A 183 -0.27 -11.50 -14.79
N ASP A 184 -1.52 -11.31 -15.17
CA ASP A 184 -2.65 -11.33 -14.26
C ASP A 184 -2.78 -12.70 -13.59
N PHE A 185 -3.16 -12.73 -12.30
CA PHE A 185 -3.41 -13.98 -11.60
C PHE A 185 -4.47 -13.83 -10.51
N THR A 186 -5.10 -14.94 -10.20
CA THR A 186 -5.91 -15.12 -8.99
C THR A 186 -5.22 -16.15 -8.10
N VAL A 187 -5.17 -15.90 -6.80
CA VAL A 187 -4.55 -16.81 -5.84
C VAL A 187 -5.39 -16.93 -4.59
N HIS A 188 -5.38 -18.11 -3.99
CA HIS A 188 -6.01 -18.33 -2.69
C HIS A 188 -5.30 -17.50 -1.61
N GLY A 189 -6.05 -16.68 -0.87
CA GLY A 189 -5.45 -15.69 0.05
C GLY A 189 -4.56 -16.30 1.13
N LYS A 190 -4.94 -17.46 1.70
CA LYS A 190 -4.10 -18.15 2.70
C LYS A 190 -2.75 -18.60 2.12
N ALA A 191 -2.73 -19.06 0.85
CA ALA A 191 -1.49 -19.41 0.18
C ALA A 191 -0.64 -18.16 -0.06
N GLU A 192 -1.25 -17.04 -0.51
CA GLU A 192 -0.56 -15.76 -0.68
C GLU A 192 0.08 -15.28 0.61
N VAL A 193 -0.63 -15.41 1.74
CA VAL A 193 -0.08 -15.03 3.05
C VAL A 193 1.09 -15.92 3.44
N ALA A 194 0.98 -17.23 3.29
CA ALA A 194 2.00 -18.18 3.70
C ALA A 194 3.26 -18.17 2.82
N GLU A 195 3.12 -17.84 1.52
CA GLU A 195 4.19 -18.01 0.53
C GLU A 195 4.84 -16.67 0.12
N SER A 196 4.11 -15.56 0.20
CA SER A 196 4.57 -14.27 -0.30
C SER A 196 4.49 -13.16 0.75
N ILE A 197 3.30 -12.89 1.28
CA ILE A 197 3.07 -11.79 2.23
C ILE A 197 3.90 -11.94 3.50
N ILE A 198 4.15 -13.16 3.96
CA ILE A 198 5.01 -13.39 5.13
C ILE A 198 6.42 -12.82 4.96
N PHE A 199 6.94 -12.75 3.74
CA PHE A 199 8.30 -12.25 3.46
C PHE A 199 8.32 -10.76 3.14
N SER A 200 7.26 -10.23 2.52
CA SER A 200 7.16 -8.82 2.16
C SER A 200 5.72 -8.42 1.86
N ASN A 201 5.38 -7.14 2.04
CA ASN A 201 4.12 -6.61 1.55
C ASN A 201 4.11 -6.64 0.02
N THR A 202 3.31 -7.57 -0.57
CA THR A 202 3.19 -7.71 -2.04
C THR A 202 2.23 -6.67 -2.64
N VAL A 203 1.52 -5.92 -1.82
CA VAL A 203 0.64 -4.83 -2.25
C VAL A 203 1.36 -3.51 -2.05
N PRO A 204 1.71 -2.76 -3.12
CA PRO A 204 2.57 -1.57 -3.03
C PRO A 204 2.03 -0.49 -2.11
N ASN A 205 0.74 -0.19 -2.25
CA ASN A 205 -0.01 0.74 -1.41
C ASN A 205 -1.52 0.56 -1.58
N ALA A 206 -2.31 1.16 -0.69
CA ALA A 206 -3.77 1.05 -0.69
C ALA A 206 -4.45 1.69 -1.91
N SER A 207 -3.83 2.71 -2.51
CA SER A 207 -4.41 3.42 -3.66
C SER A 207 -4.66 2.54 -4.88
N GLY A 208 -3.91 1.44 -5.01
CA GLY A 208 -4.06 0.47 -6.09
C GLY A 208 -5.06 -0.65 -5.79
N VAL A 209 -5.77 -0.64 -4.65
CA VAL A 209 -6.57 -1.76 -4.16
C VAL A 209 -8.05 -1.42 -4.09
N LEU A 210 -8.90 -2.33 -4.56
CA LEU A 210 -10.35 -2.33 -4.29
C LEU A 210 -10.68 -3.48 -3.35
N PHE A 211 -11.38 -3.19 -2.25
CA PHE A 211 -11.76 -4.15 -1.22
C PHE A 211 -13.25 -4.52 -1.32
N ARG A 212 -13.59 -5.77 -1.04
CA ARG A 212 -14.96 -6.16 -0.73
C ARG A 212 -15.31 -5.66 0.67
N LYS A 213 -16.22 -4.66 0.75
CA LYS A 213 -16.52 -3.96 2.01
C LYS A 213 -16.99 -4.89 3.12
N SER A 214 -17.81 -5.90 2.80
CA SER A 214 -18.28 -6.86 3.82
C SER A 214 -17.14 -7.60 4.52
N VAL A 215 -16.05 -7.91 3.80
CA VAL A 215 -14.86 -8.54 4.40
C VAL A 215 -14.01 -7.52 5.14
N PHE A 216 -13.88 -6.29 4.61
CA PHE A 216 -13.23 -5.19 5.32
C PHE A 216 -13.89 -4.95 6.69
N ASP A 217 -15.23 -4.88 6.74
CA ASP A 217 -15.99 -4.68 7.99
C ASP A 217 -15.85 -5.86 8.96
N GLN A 218 -15.78 -7.09 8.45
CA GLN A 218 -15.58 -8.29 9.25
C GLN A 218 -14.22 -8.31 9.93
N VAL A 219 -13.16 -7.90 9.20
CA VAL A 219 -11.77 -7.89 9.68
C VAL A 219 -11.50 -6.67 10.56
N GLY A 220 -12.21 -5.57 10.34
CA GLY A 220 -11.96 -4.26 10.92
C GLY A 220 -10.83 -3.52 10.23
N ALA A 221 -10.72 -2.22 10.50
CA ALA A 221 -9.65 -1.40 9.95
C ALA A 221 -8.26 -1.80 10.51
N PRO A 222 -7.15 -1.38 9.87
CA PRO A 222 -5.81 -1.61 10.39
C PRO A 222 -5.62 -1.05 11.80
N GLU A 223 -4.69 -1.62 12.54
CA GLU A 223 -4.34 -1.18 13.91
C GLU A 223 -3.86 0.27 13.92
N THR A 224 -4.60 1.15 14.56
CA THR A 224 -4.30 2.60 14.59
C THR A 224 -3.02 2.97 15.35
N SER A 225 -2.53 2.07 16.20
CA SER A 225 -1.26 2.20 16.91
C SER A 225 -0.04 1.92 16.06
N TRP A 226 -0.21 1.23 14.92
CA TRP A 226 0.86 0.96 13.97
C TRP A 226 1.11 2.18 13.09
N ARG A 227 2.37 2.35 12.68
CA ARG A 227 2.80 3.54 11.92
C ARG A 227 3.05 3.27 10.45
N LEU A 228 3.48 2.04 10.10
CA LEU A 228 3.95 1.70 8.76
C LEU A 228 3.33 0.44 8.19
N ASN A 229 3.35 -0.66 8.96
CA ASN A 229 3.03 -1.98 8.43
C ASN A 229 1.60 -2.41 8.81
N GLY A 230 0.74 -1.45 9.18
CA GLY A 230 -0.65 -1.73 9.53
C GLY A 230 -1.46 -2.22 8.33
N ASP A 231 -1.20 -1.69 7.13
CA ASP A 231 -1.76 -2.14 5.87
C ASP A 231 -1.31 -3.57 5.52
N TRP A 232 -0.04 -3.91 5.72
CA TRP A 232 0.50 -5.24 5.47
C TRP A 232 -0.21 -6.31 6.32
N LEU A 233 -0.32 -6.10 7.64
CA LEU A 233 -1.06 -7.01 8.51
C LEU A 233 -2.54 -7.07 8.13
N PHE A 234 -3.13 -5.94 7.76
CA PHE A 234 -4.52 -5.85 7.34
C PHE A 234 -4.79 -6.68 6.07
N TYR A 235 -3.92 -6.60 5.05
CA TYR A 235 -4.04 -7.45 3.85
C TYR A 235 -3.92 -8.93 4.20
N ALA A 236 -3.00 -9.30 5.09
CA ALA A 236 -2.88 -10.69 5.54
C ALA A 236 -4.16 -11.19 6.24
N ARG A 237 -4.83 -10.34 7.05
CA ARG A 237 -6.12 -10.65 7.68
C ARG A 237 -7.23 -10.81 6.65
N LEU A 238 -7.37 -9.88 5.72
CA LEU A 238 -8.37 -9.95 4.65
C LEU A 238 -8.24 -11.25 3.86
N LEU A 239 -7.04 -11.63 3.50
CA LEU A 239 -6.73 -12.80 2.69
C LEU A 239 -6.99 -14.13 3.39
N GLN A 240 -7.19 -14.14 4.71
CA GLN A 240 -7.72 -15.34 5.39
C GLN A 240 -9.15 -15.67 4.98
N HIS A 241 -9.89 -14.72 4.39
CA HIS A 241 -11.33 -14.85 4.09
C HIS A 241 -11.64 -15.09 2.60
N GLY A 242 -10.63 -15.11 1.72
CA GLY A 242 -10.93 -15.35 0.30
C GLY A 242 -9.70 -15.28 -0.60
N GLU A 243 -9.93 -14.91 -1.84
CA GLU A 243 -8.93 -14.88 -2.91
C GLU A 243 -8.45 -13.46 -3.18
N LEU A 244 -7.24 -13.37 -3.73
CA LEU A 244 -6.61 -12.16 -4.24
C LEU A 244 -6.64 -12.17 -5.76
N GLN A 245 -7.09 -11.06 -6.38
CA GLN A 245 -6.94 -10.81 -7.80
C GLN A 245 -5.84 -9.77 -8.03
N PHE A 246 -4.88 -10.10 -8.90
CA PHE A 246 -3.82 -9.17 -9.33
C PHE A 246 -3.89 -8.87 -10.82
N PHE A 247 -3.58 -7.62 -11.19
CA PHE A 247 -3.45 -7.16 -12.57
C PHE A 247 -2.04 -6.64 -12.85
N ALA A 248 -1.37 -7.25 -13.81
CA ALA A 248 0.02 -6.97 -14.16
C ALA A 248 0.23 -5.64 -14.89
N THR A 249 -0.82 -5.10 -15.53
CA THR A 249 -0.76 -3.77 -16.13
C THR A 249 -0.89 -2.71 -15.04
N ALA A 250 0.10 -1.82 -14.95
CA ALA A 250 0.07 -0.75 -13.95
C ALA A 250 -1.10 0.21 -14.21
N ARG A 251 -1.91 0.43 -13.17
CA ARG A 251 -3.02 1.38 -13.14
C ARG A 251 -2.99 2.30 -11.93
N ASN A 252 -2.05 2.08 -11.03
CA ASN A 252 -1.80 2.93 -9.88
C ASN A 252 -0.47 3.66 -10.08
N TYR A 253 -0.43 4.93 -9.76
CA TYR A 253 0.75 5.80 -9.80
C TYR A 253 1.09 6.18 -8.36
N PHE A 254 2.01 5.42 -7.77
CA PHE A 254 2.44 5.57 -6.40
C PHE A 254 3.53 6.64 -6.31
N ARG A 255 3.22 7.75 -5.64
CA ARG A 255 4.14 8.88 -5.52
C ARG A 255 5.17 8.64 -4.43
N PHE A 256 6.42 8.85 -4.81
CA PHE A 256 7.55 8.76 -3.91
C PHE A 256 8.09 10.16 -3.64
N HIS A 257 8.10 10.55 -2.37
CA HIS A 257 8.73 11.78 -1.91
C HIS A 257 9.62 11.53 -0.68
N GLU A 258 10.72 12.29 -0.58
CA GLU A 258 11.74 12.06 0.46
C GLU A 258 11.23 12.29 1.89
N ARG A 259 10.15 13.04 2.05
CA ARG A 259 9.57 13.42 3.35
C ARG A 259 8.51 12.47 3.88
N THR A 260 8.32 11.30 3.28
CA THR A 260 7.29 10.34 3.69
C THR A 260 7.48 9.88 5.13
N GLN A 261 6.37 9.51 5.79
CA GLN A 261 6.39 8.82 7.10
C GLN A 261 7.26 7.56 7.04
N ARG A 262 7.28 6.87 5.89
CA ARG A 262 8.10 5.68 5.63
C ARG A 262 9.59 5.94 5.82
N SER A 263 10.12 7.05 5.27
CA SER A 263 11.54 7.41 5.42
C SER A 263 11.93 7.65 6.89
N ARG A 264 11.04 8.32 7.66
CA ARG A 264 11.26 8.58 9.09
C ARG A 264 11.18 7.33 9.95
N ALA A 265 10.27 6.43 9.63
CA ALA A 265 10.03 5.25 10.46
C ALA A 265 11.03 4.12 10.16
N ILE A 266 11.57 4.02 8.94
CA ILE A 266 12.74 3.17 8.67
C ILE A 266 13.95 3.65 9.50
N ALA A 267 14.16 4.96 9.59
CA ALA A 267 15.22 5.55 10.40
C ALA A 267 15.02 5.32 11.92
N SER A 268 13.78 5.15 12.39
CA SER A 268 13.45 4.90 13.81
C SER A 268 13.41 3.42 14.21
N TYR A 269 13.62 2.50 13.28
CA TYR A 269 13.50 1.04 13.46
C TYR A 269 12.10 0.54 13.86
N THR A 270 11.10 1.41 13.99
CA THR A 270 9.72 1.05 14.32
C THR A 270 9.13 0.05 13.33
N ALA A 271 9.52 0.14 12.05
CA ALA A 271 9.11 -0.80 11.02
C ALA A 271 9.44 -2.26 11.36
N PHE A 272 10.63 -2.49 11.90
CA PHE A 272 11.09 -3.85 12.24
C PHE A 272 10.36 -4.41 13.47
N ASP A 273 10.05 -3.56 14.47
CA ASP A 273 9.28 -3.97 15.64
C ASP A 273 7.85 -4.35 15.25
N GLU A 274 7.23 -3.59 14.34
CA GLU A 274 5.91 -3.92 13.79
C GLU A 274 5.93 -5.24 12.99
N ILE A 275 6.94 -5.48 12.16
CA ILE A 275 7.09 -6.75 11.42
C ILE A 275 7.25 -7.94 12.39
N LEU A 276 8.05 -7.79 13.45
CA LEU A 276 8.18 -8.87 14.44
C LEU A 276 6.88 -9.12 15.19
N ALA A 277 6.14 -8.06 15.54
CA ALA A 277 4.82 -8.20 16.15
C ALA A 277 3.81 -8.88 15.20
N MET A 278 3.89 -8.58 13.91
CA MET A 278 3.09 -9.25 12.88
C MET A 278 3.42 -10.75 12.80
N TYR A 279 4.68 -11.15 12.86
CA TYR A 279 5.08 -12.56 12.89
C TYR A 279 4.60 -13.30 14.14
N ASP A 280 4.54 -12.64 15.29
CA ASP A 280 3.95 -13.22 16.49
C ASP A 280 2.43 -13.47 16.31
N ILE A 281 1.75 -12.61 15.54
CA ILE A 281 0.35 -12.82 15.15
C ILE A 281 0.23 -14.01 14.20
N PHE A 282 1.06 -14.09 13.15
CA PHE A 282 1.04 -15.20 12.17
C PHE A 282 1.27 -16.56 12.85
N GLU A 283 2.19 -16.61 13.82
CA GLU A 283 2.46 -17.81 14.61
C GLU A 283 1.25 -18.20 15.48
N ARG A 284 0.69 -17.25 16.22
CA ARG A 284 -0.46 -17.49 17.11
C ARG A 284 -1.70 -17.94 16.37
N GLU A 285 -1.96 -17.34 15.20
CA GLU A 285 -3.12 -17.65 14.36
C GLU A 285 -2.89 -18.87 13.43
N GLY A 286 -1.67 -19.42 13.38
CA GLY A 286 -1.35 -20.58 12.54
C GLY A 286 -1.43 -20.30 11.04
N TRP A 287 -1.11 -19.08 10.59
CA TRP A 287 -1.20 -18.68 9.18
C TRP A 287 -0.06 -19.19 8.31
N THR A 288 0.97 -19.72 8.91
CA THR A 288 2.12 -20.31 8.23
C THR A 288 2.76 -21.39 9.10
N ASP A 289 3.58 -22.26 8.48
CA ASP A 289 4.37 -23.24 9.21
C ASP A 289 5.59 -22.64 9.90
N GLN A 290 6.13 -23.37 10.89
CA GLN A 290 7.26 -22.92 11.70
C GLN A 290 8.56 -22.68 10.89
N GLN A 291 8.79 -23.49 9.86
CA GLN A 291 10.00 -23.38 9.04
C GLN A 291 9.96 -22.09 8.20
N THR A 292 8.82 -21.81 7.56
CA THR A 292 8.59 -20.59 6.79
C THR A 292 8.69 -19.35 7.69
N LEU A 293 8.07 -19.38 8.88
CA LEU A 293 8.15 -18.30 9.85
C LEU A 293 9.58 -18.02 10.32
N GLN A 294 10.38 -19.07 10.57
CA GLN A 294 11.77 -18.91 10.92
C GLN A 294 12.60 -18.28 9.78
N SER A 295 12.32 -18.68 8.54
CA SER A 295 12.96 -18.11 7.36
C SER A 295 12.64 -16.63 7.20
N ALA A 296 11.38 -16.24 7.38
CA ALA A 296 10.95 -14.84 7.33
C ALA A 296 11.59 -14.00 8.44
N ARG A 297 11.62 -14.51 9.68
CA ARG A 297 12.32 -13.85 10.80
C ARG A 297 13.81 -13.68 10.52
N ALA A 298 14.46 -14.68 9.91
CA ALA A 298 15.88 -14.59 9.53
C ALA A 298 16.11 -13.51 8.47
N GLN A 299 15.27 -13.45 7.44
CA GLN A 299 15.36 -12.43 6.39
C GLN A 299 15.24 -11.02 6.96
N VAL A 300 14.26 -10.75 7.82
CA VAL A 300 14.08 -9.45 8.47
C VAL A 300 15.25 -9.11 9.39
N ALA A 301 15.78 -10.08 10.13
CA ALA A 301 16.97 -9.88 10.96
C ALA A 301 18.21 -9.52 10.12
N MET A 302 18.39 -10.14 8.94
CA MET A 302 19.46 -9.78 7.99
C MET A 302 19.26 -8.38 7.41
N TRP A 303 18.03 -8.03 7.02
CA TRP A 303 17.69 -6.69 6.54
C TRP A 303 17.95 -5.62 7.60
N TRP A 304 17.51 -5.85 8.84
CA TRP A 304 17.84 -4.99 9.97
C TRP A 304 19.35 -4.84 10.17
N ALA A 305 20.11 -5.95 10.18
CA ALA A 305 21.54 -5.91 10.34
C ALA A 305 22.24 -5.11 9.23
N GLY A 306 21.82 -5.28 7.97
CA GLY A 306 22.32 -4.49 6.84
C GLY A 306 22.12 -2.99 7.03
N ASN A 307 20.97 -2.57 7.55
CA ASN A 307 20.68 -1.17 7.86
C ASN A 307 21.52 -0.65 9.02
N VAL A 308 21.63 -1.42 10.11
CA VAL A 308 22.45 -1.04 11.29
C VAL A 308 23.92 -0.92 10.93
N PHE A 309 24.49 -1.87 10.17
CA PHE A 309 25.90 -1.85 9.80
C PHE A 309 26.24 -0.80 8.72
N SER A 310 25.27 -0.30 7.97
CA SER A 310 25.44 0.79 7.01
C SER A 310 25.38 2.18 7.66
N MET A 311 24.77 2.31 8.83
CA MET A 311 24.65 3.56 9.59
C MET A 311 25.79 3.66 10.62
N LYS A 312 26.31 4.88 10.89
CA LYS A 312 27.29 5.11 11.96
C LYS A 312 26.74 4.61 13.29
N TRP A 313 27.43 3.65 13.89
CA TRP A 313 27.07 3.02 15.16
C TRP A 313 26.73 4.07 16.25
N SER A 314 25.53 4.00 16.81
CA SER A 314 25.19 4.64 18.08
C SER A 314 24.79 3.56 19.08
N TRP A 315 25.26 3.67 20.33
CA TRP A 315 24.83 2.80 21.42
C TRP A 315 23.33 2.84 21.68
N GLU A 316 22.68 3.92 21.29
CA GLU A 316 21.23 4.12 21.38
C GLU A 316 20.47 3.16 20.48
N VAL A 317 20.94 2.94 19.23
CA VAL A 317 20.38 1.98 18.27
C VAL A 317 20.45 0.55 18.83
N LEU A 318 21.58 0.15 19.40
CA LEU A 318 21.75 -1.19 19.96
C LEU A 318 20.87 -1.41 21.20
N ARG A 319 20.74 -0.39 22.07
CA ARG A 319 19.95 -0.48 23.30
C ARG A 319 18.47 -0.57 23.00
N ASN A 320 17.98 0.19 22.05
CA ASN A 320 16.56 0.25 21.69
C ASN A 320 16.09 -0.95 20.83
N ASN A 321 17.02 -1.72 20.26
CA ASN A 321 16.73 -2.85 19.36
C ASN A 321 17.13 -4.22 19.97
N GLY A 322 17.11 -4.36 21.29
CA GLY A 322 17.54 -5.60 21.97
C GLY A 322 16.78 -6.87 21.54
N ARG A 323 15.52 -6.73 21.06
CA ARG A 323 14.73 -7.86 20.51
C ARG A 323 15.28 -8.30 19.16
N LEU A 324 15.53 -7.36 18.23
CA LEU A 324 16.11 -7.62 16.92
C LEU A 324 17.53 -8.16 17.00
N PHE A 325 18.34 -7.63 17.93
CA PHE A 325 19.67 -8.13 18.18
C PHE A 325 19.67 -9.58 18.70
N ARG A 326 18.71 -9.95 19.55
CA ARG A 326 18.53 -11.35 19.99
C ARG A 326 18.14 -12.25 18.82
N VAL A 327 17.18 -11.82 17.99
CA VAL A 327 16.77 -12.55 16.77
C VAL A 327 17.97 -12.72 15.83
N PHE A 328 18.69 -11.66 15.53
CA PHE A 328 19.91 -11.71 14.69
C PHE A 328 20.96 -12.68 15.26
N ARG A 329 21.21 -12.65 16.57
CA ARG A 329 22.17 -13.54 17.24
C ARG A 329 21.76 -15.01 17.14
N MET A 330 20.48 -15.32 17.27
CA MET A 330 19.96 -16.68 17.11
C MET A 330 20.18 -17.20 15.68
N TYR A 331 19.94 -16.37 14.65
CA TYR A 331 20.08 -16.79 13.26
C TYR A 331 21.53 -16.76 12.75
N ARG A 332 22.40 -15.92 13.31
CA ARG A 332 23.84 -15.94 12.99
C ARG A 332 24.50 -17.29 13.31
N SER A 333 24.05 -17.97 14.34
CA SER A 333 24.54 -19.34 14.66
C SER A 333 24.03 -20.40 13.67
N GLY A 334 22.84 -20.17 13.06
CA GLY A 334 22.30 -21.03 12.00
C GLY A 334 22.87 -20.77 10.60
N LEU A 335 23.26 -19.52 10.29
CA LEU A 335 23.85 -19.14 8.99
C LEU A 335 25.22 -19.77 8.72
N ARG A 336 25.92 -20.27 9.73
CA ARG A 336 27.14 -21.06 9.55
C ARG A 336 26.92 -22.39 8.81
N ILE A 337 25.65 -22.81 8.67
CA ILE A 337 25.27 -24.09 8.01
C ILE A 337 25.00 -23.89 6.51
N TYR A 338 24.77 -22.66 6.04
CA TYR A 338 24.45 -22.36 4.63
C TYR A 338 25.56 -21.68 3.82
N LEU A 339 26.72 -21.44 4.42
CA LEU A 339 27.91 -20.85 3.77
C LEU A 339 29.09 -21.81 3.69
N VAL A 340 28.85 -23.11 3.71
CA VAL A 340 29.82 -24.16 3.41
C VAL A 340 29.42 -24.87 2.13
#